data_931c949845b4c06ccb61ac002094150a
#
_entry.id   931c949845b4c06ccb61ac002094150a
#
_cell.length_a   1.000
_cell.length_b   1.000
_cell.length_c   1.000
_cell.angle_alpha   90.00
_cell.angle_beta   90.00
_cell.angle_gamma   90.00
#
_symmetry.space_group_name_H-M   'P 1'
#
loop_
_entity.id
_entity.type
_entity.pdbx_description
1 polymer ?
#
loop_
_entity_poly.entity_id
_entity_poly.type
_entity_poly.pdbx_seq_one_letter_code
_entity_poly.pdbx_strand_id
1 'polypeptide(L)'
;MKNLLFVLLLVVKASISFAGGVKGQIKGDDGNTLGFTTIYVKQLGTGTAANENGLYELSLPAGEYDLVFQYVGFETLTKKVTIENTFIELNVTMKTQTVVLQNVTVTAGNEDPAYTIMRKAIAKAKYHTQQLDRYTAQVYIKGTGQVKDYPWMFKKEMEKEGIEKDRVFISESVSQIEYIRPNTFKEKVLSVHSDGKDNNTSPNAFIFGSFYNDEIAETVSPLSPKSFSYYKFEYDGTFKDRNYEVSRIKVKPRAAGDNVVSGVIFIVEDWWTIHSLDFNTTKLGIKFNIKQVYAPVEDKAWMPVSHRFKVDGKVFGFEF
;
A
#
# COMPACT_ATOMS: atom_id res chain seq x y z
N MET A 1 10.12 48.47 27.76
CA MET A 1 9.43 47.33 28.36
C MET A 1 8.44 46.60 27.41
N LYS A 2 7.64 47.31 26.60
CA LYS A 2 6.71 46.64 25.62
C LYS A 2 7.44 45.81 24.56
N ASN A 3 8.60 46.24 24.08
CA ASN A 3 9.35 45.50 23.05
C ASN A 3 10.06 44.26 23.61
N LEU A 4 10.40 44.22 24.88
CA LEU A 4 11.01 43.08 25.54
C LEU A 4 9.98 41.96 25.77
N LEU A 5 8.72 42.32 26.03
CA LEU A 5 7.61 41.37 26.18
C LEU A 5 7.23 40.72 24.85
N PHE A 6 7.36 41.46 23.74
CA PHE A 6 7.09 40.93 22.39
C PHE A 6 8.16 39.93 21.91
N VAL A 7 9.42 40.18 22.26
CA VAL A 7 10.54 39.24 21.99
C VAL A 7 10.41 37.98 22.85
N LEU A 8 9.98 38.11 24.10
CA LEU A 8 9.73 36.95 24.98
C LEU A 8 8.55 36.08 24.48
N LEU A 9 7.52 36.71 23.91
CA LEU A 9 6.39 35.99 23.33
C LEU A 9 6.76 35.27 22.01
N LEU A 10 7.75 35.76 21.28
CA LEU A 10 8.24 35.13 20.03
C LEU A 10 9.11 33.91 20.31
N VAL A 11 9.82 33.88 21.44
CA VAL A 11 10.68 32.75 21.84
C VAL A 11 9.87 31.55 22.35
N VAL A 12 8.65 31.77 22.81
CA VAL A 12 7.74 30.68 23.29
C VAL A 12 7.06 29.91 22.12
N LYS A 13 7.20 30.36 20.89
CA LYS A 13 6.94 29.53 19.71
C LYS A 13 8.14 28.60 19.41
N ALA A 14 8.71 27.99 20.47
CA ALA A 14 9.68 26.93 20.32
C ALA A 14 9.06 25.79 19.53
N SER A 15 9.58 25.56 18.36
CA SER A 15 9.33 24.43 17.48
C SER A 15 9.18 23.17 18.33
N ILE A 16 8.05 22.47 18.21
CA ILE A 16 7.93 21.11 18.74
C ILE A 16 8.89 20.29 17.86
N SER A 17 10.15 20.26 18.24
CA SER A 17 11.12 19.35 17.66
C SER A 17 10.78 17.98 18.23
N PHE A 18 10.30 17.08 17.38
CA PHE A 18 10.19 15.67 17.71
C PHE A 18 11.63 15.15 17.88
N ALA A 19 12.12 15.08 19.13
CA ALA A 19 13.47 14.60 19.41
C ALA A 19 13.52 13.07 19.53
N GLY A 20 12.37 12.37 19.50
CA GLY A 20 12.27 10.94 19.68
C GLY A 20 11.52 10.24 18.53
N GLY A 21 11.50 8.91 18.62
CA GLY A 21 10.84 8.08 17.63
C GLY A 21 11.19 6.61 17.76
N VAL A 22 10.89 5.86 16.72
CA VAL A 22 11.22 4.45 16.62
C VAL A 22 11.91 4.17 15.30
N LYS A 23 12.92 3.30 15.33
CA LYS A 23 13.63 2.82 14.14
C LYS A 23 14.00 1.35 14.31
N GLY A 24 14.22 0.65 13.20
CA GLY A 24 14.60 -0.75 13.27
C GLY A 24 14.52 -1.46 11.94
N GLN A 25 14.59 -2.77 11.97
CA GLN A 25 14.50 -3.64 10.81
C GLN A 25 13.35 -4.62 10.95
N ILE A 26 12.67 -4.87 9.85
CA ILE A 26 11.55 -5.83 9.76
C ILE A 26 11.98 -7.00 8.91
N LYS A 27 11.82 -8.21 9.48
CA LYS A 27 12.08 -9.48 8.81
C LYS A 27 10.87 -10.40 8.89
N GLY A 28 10.80 -11.36 7.99
CA GLY A 28 9.94 -12.51 8.11
C GLY A 28 10.55 -13.57 9.06
N ASP A 29 9.75 -14.53 9.47
CA ASP A 29 10.18 -15.72 10.22
C ASP A 29 11.08 -16.66 9.39
N ASP A 30 11.11 -16.47 8.07
CA ASP A 30 12.07 -17.09 7.15
C ASP A 30 13.45 -16.40 7.11
N GLY A 31 13.61 -15.30 7.88
CA GLY A 31 14.83 -14.49 7.94
C GLY A 31 15.00 -13.46 6.83
N ASN A 32 14.14 -13.46 5.80
CA ASN A 32 14.20 -12.48 4.73
C ASN A 32 13.74 -11.10 5.21
N THR A 33 14.35 -10.04 4.67
CA THR A 33 13.93 -8.67 4.98
C THR A 33 12.58 -8.36 4.31
N LEU A 34 11.67 -7.76 5.06
CA LEU A 34 10.34 -7.36 4.55
C LEU A 34 10.33 -5.89 4.16
N GLY A 35 10.90 -5.60 2.98
CA GLY A 35 10.88 -4.26 2.43
C GLY A 35 9.45 -3.78 2.15
N PHE A 36 9.23 -2.48 2.39
CA PHE A 36 7.95 -1.81 2.17
C PHE A 36 6.82 -2.28 3.10
N THR A 37 7.15 -2.90 4.22
CA THR A 37 6.17 -3.15 5.29
C THR A 37 5.60 -1.83 5.77
N THR A 38 4.29 -1.76 5.90
CA THR A 38 3.60 -0.60 6.45
C THR A 38 3.68 -0.61 7.97
N ILE A 39 4.05 0.51 8.56
CA ILE A 39 4.04 0.79 10.00
C ILE A 39 3.03 1.89 10.27
N TYR A 40 1.96 1.58 10.97
CA TYR A 40 0.88 2.51 11.29
C TYR A 40 0.80 2.75 12.80
N VAL A 41 0.67 4.02 13.20
CA VAL A 41 0.51 4.44 14.59
C VAL A 41 -0.97 4.69 14.86
N LYS A 42 -1.58 3.79 15.61
CA LYS A 42 -3.05 3.79 15.80
C LYS A 42 -3.58 5.08 16.43
N GLN A 43 -2.90 5.61 17.45
CA GLN A 43 -3.33 6.79 18.21
C GLN A 43 -3.21 8.11 17.43
N LEU A 44 -2.29 8.18 16.47
CA LEU A 44 -2.01 9.40 15.72
C LEU A 44 -2.56 9.40 14.29
N GLY A 45 -3.04 8.24 13.83
CA GLY A 45 -3.47 8.10 12.44
C GLY A 45 -2.36 8.34 11.41
N THR A 46 -1.09 8.20 11.80
CA THR A 46 0.10 8.42 10.97
C THR A 46 0.92 7.14 10.85
N GLY A 47 1.92 7.14 10.00
CA GLY A 47 2.78 5.97 9.83
C GLY A 47 3.91 6.21 8.85
N THR A 48 4.61 5.13 8.54
CA THR A 48 5.70 5.08 7.56
C THR A 48 5.72 3.72 6.88
N ALA A 49 6.58 3.56 5.90
CA ALA A 49 6.90 2.27 5.32
C ALA A 49 8.39 1.98 5.42
N ALA A 50 8.74 0.71 5.63
CA ALA A 50 10.13 0.29 5.57
C ALA A 50 10.71 0.51 4.16
N ASN A 51 12.01 0.72 4.05
CA ASN A 51 12.70 0.74 2.77
C ASN A 51 12.82 -0.69 2.18
N GLU A 52 13.44 -0.83 1.03
CA GLU A 52 13.63 -2.15 0.36
C GLU A 52 14.36 -3.19 1.22
N ASN A 53 15.24 -2.74 2.13
CA ASN A 53 16.00 -3.58 3.06
C ASN A 53 15.26 -3.84 4.38
N GLY A 54 13.97 -3.48 4.46
CA GLY A 54 13.16 -3.65 5.66
C GLY A 54 13.49 -2.66 6.79
N LEU A 55 14.35 -1.66 6.56
CA LEU A 55 14.70 -0.65 7.55
C LEU A 55 13.63 0.44 7.60
N TYR A 56 13.27 0.87 8.79
CA TYR A 56 12.29 1.93 9.00
C TYR A 56 12.72 2.91 10.08
N GLU A 57 12.24 4.13 9.95
CA GLU A 57 12.37 5.18 10.95
C GLU A 57 11.09 6.02 10.95
N LEU A 58 10.60 6.32 12.14
CA LEU A 58 9.38 7.10 12.36
C LEU A 58 9.56 8.01 13.56
N SER A 59 9.59 9.33 13.32
CA SER A 59 9.62 10.34 14.37
C SER A 59 8.26 10.45 15.04
N LEU A 60 8.24 10.38 16.37
CA LEU A 60 7.03 10.43 17.17
C LEU A 60 7.24 11.35 18.38
N PRO A 61 6.22 12.09 18.82
CA PRO A 61 6.23 12.78 20.12
C PRO A 61 6.43 11.79 21.26
N ALA A 62 6.84 12.29 22.43
CA ALA A 62 6.82 11.47 23.65
C ALA A 62 5.38 11.01 23.94
N GLY A 63 5.24 9.72 24.25
CA GLY A 63 3.94 9.09 24.49
C GLY A 63 3.95 7.58 24.34
N GLU A 64 2.80 6.96 24.58
CA GLU A 64 2.59 5.53 24.39
C GLU A 64 1.80 5.27 23.11
N TYR A 65 2.29 4.34 22.29
CA TYR A 65 1.74 4.06 20.98
C TYR A 65 1.61 2.57 20.70
N ASP A 66 0.55 2.22 19.96
CA ASP A 66 0.39 0.92 19.32
C ASP A 66 0.88 1.04 17.87
N LEU A 67 2.01 0.43 17.58
CA LEU A 67 2.57 0.33 16.23
C LEU A 67 2.03 -0.93 15.56
N VAL A 68 1.32 -0.77 14.46
CA VAL A 68 0.75 -1.87 13.68
C VAL A 68 1.59 -2.09 12.44
N PHE A 69 2.18 -3.28 12.32
CA PHE A 69 2.99 -3.72 11.20
C PHE A 69 2.14 -4.59 10.28
N GLN A 70 2.07 -4.24 8.99
CA GLN A 70 1.27 -4.97 8.00
C GLN A 70 2.06 -5.22 6.73
N TYR A 71 2.04 -6.47 6.28
CA TYR A 71 2.62 -6.89 5.01
C TYR A 71 1.80 -8.04 4.40
N VAL A 72 1.62 -8.04 3.08
CA VAL A 72 0.82 -9.07 2.40
C VAL A 72 1.43 -10.45 2.59
N GLY A 73 0.63 -11.41 3.06
CA GLY A 73 1.07 -12.78 3.33
C GLY A 73 1.68 -13.01 4.71
N PHE A 74 1.67 -12.01 5.59
CA PHE A 74 2.14 -12.10 6.97
C PHE A 74 1.05 -11.72 7.97
N GLU A 75 1.13 -12.26 9.18
CA GLU A 75 0.21 -11.91 10.27
C GLU A 75 0.41 -10.45 10.66
N THR A 76 -0.70 -9.71 10.83
CA THR A 76 -0.65 -8.34 11.34
C THR A 76 -0.09 -8.34 12.76
N LEU A 77 0.99 -7.61 12.98
CA LEU A 77 1.66 -7.53 14.27
C LEU A 77 1.45 -6.16 14.90
N THR A 78 1.00 -6.13 16.16
CA THR A 78 0.91 -4.89 16.95
C THR A 78 1.93 -4.92 18.07
N LYS A 79 2.70 -3.83 18.21
CA LYS A 79 3.68 -3.63 19.29
C LYS A 79 3.36 -2.35 20.04
N LYS A 80 3.26 -2.43 21.36
CA LYS A 80 3.21 -1.26 22.23
C LYS A 80 4.60 -0.72 22.46
N VAL A 81 4.77 0.58 22.31
CA VAL A 81 6.03 1.28 22.54
C VAL A 81 5.79 2.54 23.37
N THR A 82 6.76 2.88 24.20
CA THR A 82 6.82 4.17 24.90
C THR A 82 7.95 4.97 24.28
N ILE A 83 7.63 6.11 23.73
CA ILE A 83 8.59 7.06 23.16
C ILE A 83 8.86 8.15 24.18
N GLU A 84 10.12 8.39 24.44
CA GLU A 84 10.60 9.52 25.20
C GLU A 84 11.22 10.56 24.26
N ASN A 85 12.28 11.23 24.65
CA ASN A 85 12.97 12.25 23.85
C ASN A 85 14.10 11.68 22.96
N THR A 86 14.16 10.36 22.80
CA THR A 86 15.18 9.66 22.01
C THR A 86 14.55 8.62 21.09
N PHE A 87 15.28 8.25 20.03
CA PHE A 87 14.89 7.12 19.20
C PHE A 87 15.13 5.80 19.92
N ILE A 88 14.11 4.96 19.97
CA ILE A 88 14.24 3.57 20.40
C ILE A 88 14.48 2.67 19.18
N GLU A 89 15.27 1.62 19.38
CA GLU A 89 15.45 0.58 18.37
C GLU A 89 14.44 -0.55 18.60
N LEU A 90 13.65 -0.88 17.58
CA LEU A 90 12.66 -1.94 17.60
C LEU A 90 12.79 -2.80 16.35
N ASN A 91 13.53 -3.89 16.44
CA ASN A 91 13.59 -4.88 15.38
C ASN A 91 12.40 -5.82 15.48
N VAL A 92 11.77 -6.12 14.34
CA VAL A 92 10.50 -6.85 14.27
C VAL A 92 10.63 -8.07 13.39
N THR A 93 10.17 -9.22 13.88
CA THR A 93 9.98 -10.42 13.09
C THR A 93 8.48 -10.67 12.92
N MET A 94 8.01 -10.65 11.68
CA MET A 94 6.64 -10.97 11.32
C MET A 94 6.53 -12.45 10.99
N LYS A 95 5.43 -13.07 11.41
CA LYS A 95 5.15 -14.47 11.09
C LYS A 95 4.46 -14.58 9.76
N THR A 96 4.86 -15.54 8.95
CA THR A 96 4.14 -15.90 7.72
C THR A 96 2.71 -16.31 8.07
N GLN A 97 1.75 -15.79 7.31
CA GLN A 97 0.34 -16.11 7.51
C GLN A 97 0.09 -17.59 7.25
N THR A 98 -0.25 -18.34 8.30
CA THR A 98 -0.61 -19.75 8.16
C THR A 98 -2.01 -19.86 7.57
N VAL A 99 -2.09 -20.32 6.34
CA VAL A 99 -3.36 -20.61 5.66
C VAL A 99 -3.79 -22.02 6.00
N VAL A 100 -4.95 -22.17 6.62
CA VAL A 100 -5.56 -23.49 6.86
C VAL A 100 -6.27 -23.90 5.56
N LEU A 101 -5.72 -24.91 4.91
CA LEU A 101 -6.40 -25.60 3.81
C LEU A 101 -7.55 -26.41 4.41
N GLN A 102 -8.75 -25.87 4.37
CA GLN A 102 -9.92 -26.72 4.58
C GLN A 102 -9.96 -27.71 3.40
N ASN A 103 -10.02 -28.99 3.72
CA ASN A 103 -10.25 -30.02 2.70
C ASN A 103 -11.65 -29.77 2.09
N VAL A 104 -11.72 -28.87 1.13
CA VAL A 104 -12.92 -28.74 0.30
C VAL A 104 -12.86 -29.91 -0.65
N THR A 105 -13.55 -30.98 -0.28
CA THR A 105 -13.81 -32.07 -1.20
C THR A 105 -14.75 -31.51 -2.27
N VAL A 106 -14.20 -31.09 -3.40
CA VAL A 106 -15.00 -30.75 -4.59
C VAL A 106 -15.56 -32.08 -5.12
N THR A 107 -16.71 -32.46 -4.63
CA THR A 107 -17.49 -33.54 -5.22
C THR A 107 -17.93 -33.11 -6.61
N ALA A 108 -17.87 -34.03 -7.56
CA ALA A 108 -18.27 -33.74 -8.94
C ALA A 108 -19.66 -33.10 -8.96
N GLY A 109 -19.77 -31.85 -9.41
CA GLY A 109 -20.99 -31.04 -9.43
C GLY A 109 -21.04 -29.85 -8.47
N ASN A 110 -20.13 -29.71 -7.51
CA ASN A 110 -20.05 -28.55 -6.65
C ASN A 110 -19.06 -27.50 -7.22
N GLU A 111 -19.54 -26.26 -7.29
CA GLU A 111 -18.72 -25.13 -7.69
C GLU A 111 -17.67 -24.82 -6.60
N ASP A 112 -16.46 -24.38 -7.00
CA ASP A 112 -15.42 -23.95 -6.07
C ASP A 112 -15.94 -22.82 -5.16
N PRO A 113 -15.77 -22.90 -3.84
CA PRO A 113 -16.22 -21.88 -2.86
C PRO A 113 -15.77 -20.47 -3.21
N ALA A 114 -14.63 -20.31 -3.88
CA ALA A 114 -14.14 -19.02 -4.34
C ALA A 114 -15.18 -18.25 -5.15
N TYR A 115 -15.99 -18.93 -5.96
CA TYR A 115 -17.01 -18.25 -6.76
C TYR A 115 -18.12 -17.64 -5.90
N THR A 116 -18.53 -18.33 -4.85
CA THR A 116 -19.53 -17.81 -3.90
C THR A 116 -18.99 -16.61 -3.14
N ILE A 117 -17.74 -16.67 -2.66
CA ILE A 117 -17.06 -15.58 -1.95
C ILE A 117 -16.92 -14.37 -2.89
N MET A 118 -16.45 -14.59 -4.12
CA MET A 118 -16.26 -13.50 -5.09
C MET A 118 -17.59 -12.86 -5.49
N ARG A 119 -18.69 -13.62 -5.67
CA ARG A 119 -20.02 -13.03 -5.93
C ARG A 119 -20.46 -12.10 -4.80
N LYS A 120 -20.23 -12.49 -3.54
CA LYS A 120 -20.55 -11.65 -2.36
C LYS A 120 -19.69 -10.40 -2.32
N ALA A 121 -18.37 -10.52 -2.59
CA ALA A 121 -17.46 -9.39 -2.64
C ALA A 121 -17.81 -8.43 -3.79
N ILE A 122 -18.11 -8.92 -4.97
CA ILE A 122 -18.58 -8.13 -6.12
C ILE A 122 -19.88 -7.39 -5.78
N ALA A 123 -20.84 -8.06 -5.17
CA ALA A 123 -22.11 -7.44 -4.76
C ALA A 123 -21.91 -6.31 -3.75
N LYS A 124 -20.85 -6.37 -2.91
CA LYS A 124 -20.49 -5.37 -1.93
C LYS A 124 -19.52 -4.29 -2.45
N ALA A 125 -18.94 -4.45 -3.64
CA ALA A 125 -17.94 -3.53 -4.19
C ALA A 125 -18.42 -2.07 -4.17
N LYS A 126 -19.63 -1.81 -4.65
CA LYS A 126 -20.24 -0.47 -4.65
C LYS A 126 -20.43 0.09 -3.25
N TYR A 127 -20.82 -0.74 -2.28
CA TYR A 127 -20.93 -0.33 -0.88
C TYR A 127 -19.57 0.13 -0.36
N HIS A 128 -18.50 -0.63 -0.60
CA HIS A 128 -17.15 -0.29 -0.11
C HIS A 128 -16.57 0.98 -0.74
N THR A 129 -16.92 1.33 -1.98
CA THR A 129 -16.54 2.61 -2.58
C THR A 129 -17.33 3.80 -2.01
N GLN A 130 -18.48 3.56 -1.41
CA GLN A 130 -19.42 4.59 -0.96
C GLN A 130 -19.66 4.59 0.55
N GLN A 131 -18.89 3.82 1.32
CA GLN A 131 -19.10 3.67 2.76
C GLN A 131 -18.83 4.95 3.56
N LEU A 132 -18.04 5.87 3.02
CA LEU A 132 -17.74 7.16 3.65
C LEU A 132 -18.15 8.31 2.73
N ASP A 133 -18.92 9.26 3.27
CA ASP A 133 -19.29 10.49 2.56
C ASP A 133 -18.13 11.47 2.51
N ARG A 134 -17.29 11.49 3.54
CA ARG A 134 -16.13 12.37 3.68
C ARG A 134 -15.07 11.71 4.54
N TYR A 135 -13.81 11.90 4.19
CA TYR A 135 -12.68 11.61 5.05
C TYR A 135 -11.51 12.56 4.80
N THR A 136 -10.66 12.68 5.79
CA THR A 136 -9.34 13.31 5.66
C THR A 136 -8.27 12.26 5.95
N ALA A 137 -7.16 12.33 5.23
CA ALA A 137 -6.03 11.43 5.45
C ALA A 137 -4.71 12.16 5.19
N GLN A 138 -3.66 11.68 5.83
CA GLN A 138 -2.31 12.01 5.47
C GLN A 138 -1.76 10.88 4.60
N VAL A 139 -1.24 11.23 3.43
CA VAL A 139 -0.69 10.26 2.47
C VAL A 139 0.80 10.50 2.35
N TYR A 140 1.59 9.46 2.61
CA TYR A 140 3.00 9.42 2.35
C TYR A 140 3.26 8.60 1.08
N ILE A 141 3.97 9.19 0.14
CA ILE A 141 4.39 8.51 -1.10
C ILE A 141 5.91 8.46 -1.12
N LYS A 142 6.44 7.28 -1.38
CA LYS A 142 7.86 7.07 -1.68
C LYS A 142 7.99 6.37 -3.01
N GLY A 143 8.65 7.00 -3.95
CA GLY A 143 9.02 6.46 -5.25
C GLY A 143 10.53 6.21 -5.32
N THR A 144 10.92 5.09 -5.89
CA THR A 144 12.30 4.83 -6.30
C THR A 144 12.31 4.42 -7.75
N GLY A 145 13.22 4.94 -8.52
CA GLY A 145 13.38 4.61 -9.94
C GLY A 145 14.85 4.40 -10.28
N GLN A 146 15.11 3.51 -11.20
CA GLN A 146 16.45 3.23 -11.72
C GLN A 146 16.36 2.95 -13.22
N VAL A 147 17.19 3.59 -14.01
CA VAL A 147 17.35 3.27 -15.43
C VAL A 147 18.59 2.38 -15.57
N LYS A 148 18.36 1.11 -15.92
CA LYS A 148 19.45 0.12 -16.08
C LYS A 148 20.15 0.25 -17.41
N ASP A 149 19.37 0.50 -18.48
CA ASP A 149 19.91 0.69 -19.83
C ASP A 149 19.05 1.61 -20.67
N TYR A 150 19.66 2.27 -21.66
CA TYR A 150 18.99 3.09 -22.66
C TYR A 150 19.77 3.08 -23.99
N PRO A 151 19.09 3.28 -25.15
CA PRO A 151 19.74 3.31 -26.45
C PRO A 151 20.80 4.42 -26.52
N TRP A 152 21.95 4.12 -27.16
CA TRP A 152 23.08 5.02 -27.24
C TRP A 152 22.76 6.38 -27.86
N MET A 153 21.74 6.47 -28.73
CA MET A 153 21.28 7.71 -29.36
C MET A 153 20.68 8.72 -28.36
N PHE A 154 20.18 8.25 -27.20
CA PHE A 154 19.61 9.09 -26.14
C PHE A 154 20.63 9.45 -25.05
N LYS A 155 21.88 8.97 -25.16
CA LYS A 155 22.90 9.17 -24.12
C LYS A 155 23.07 10.64 -23.73
N LYS A 156 23.17 11.54 -24.72
CA LYS A 156 23.34 12.99 -24.47
C LYS A 156 22.14 13.64 -23.79
N GLU A 157 20.92 13.21 -24.15
CA GLU A 157 19.69 13.65 -23.51
C GLU A 157 19.63 13.19 -22.06
N MET A 158 19.93 11.92 -21.79
CA MET A 158 19.94 11.35 -20.45
C MET A 158 20.96 12.07 -19.55
N GLU A 159 22.18 12.26 -20.03
CA GLU A 159 23.22 13.00 -19.30
C GLU A 159 22.80 14.45 -19.01
N LYS A 160 22.13 15.13 -19.96
CA LYS A 160 21.62 16.49 -19.77
C LYS A 160 20.54 16.58 -18.68
N GLU A 161 19.68 15.56 -18.60
CA GLU A 161 18.65 15.45 -17.56
C GLU A 161 19.18 14.86 -16.23
N GLY A 162 20.48 14.53 -16.15
CA GLY A 162 21.12 13.97 -14.96
C GLY A 162 20.75 12.50 -14.71
N ILE A 163 20.29 11.79 -15.76
CA ILE A 163 19.92 10.37 -15.69
C ILE A 163 21.15 9.55 -16.03
N GLU A 164 21.74 8.95 -15.02
CA GLU A 164 22.87 8.02 -15.14
C GLU A 164 22.36 6.58 -15.04
N LYS A 165 23.01 5.66 -15.76
CA LYS A 165 22.72 4.22 -15.65
C LYS A 165 22.98 3.76 -14.22
N ASP A 166 22.10 2.89 -13.73
CA ASP A 166 22.16 2.28 -12.41
C ASP A 166 22.06 3.25 -11.21
N ARG A 167 21.93 4.55 -11.46
CA ARG A 167 21.64 5.51 -10.40
C ARG A 167 20.21 5.34 -9.91
N VAL A 168 20.05 5.22 -8.61
CA VAL A 168 18.72 5.20 -7.97
C VAL A 168 18.26 6.63 -7.73
N PHE A 169 17.09 6.97 -8.23
CA PHE A 169 16.39 8.23 -7.96
C PHE A 169 15.35 7.99 -6.87
N ILE A 170 15.26 8.90 -5.94
CA ILE A 170 14.30 8.83 -4.83
C ILE A 170 13.41 10.06 -4.88
N SER A 171 12.11 9.82 -4.71
CA SER A 171 11.11 10.87 -4.54
C SER A 171 10.24 10.53 -3.35
N GLU A 172 10.03 11.50 -2.47
CA GLU A 172 9.19 11.36 -1.29
C GLU A 172 8.25 12.57 -1.18
N SER A 173 7.00 12.32 -0.83
CA SER A 173 6.05 13.38 -0.53
C SER A 173 5.13 13.03 0.61
N VAL A 174 4.66 14.06 1.30
CA VAL A 174 3.62 13.99 2.30
C VAL A 174 2.53 14.97 1.91
N SER A 175 1.33 14.47 1.74
CA SER A 175 0.15 15.28 1.42
C SER A 175 -0.95 15.06 2.44
N GLN A 176 -1.65 16.11 2.81
CA GLN A 176 -2.94 16.04 3.48
C GLN A 176 -4.04 16.09 2.43
N ILE A 177 -4.94 15.13 2.47
CA ILE A 177 -6.06 15.04 1.54
C ILE A 177 -7.39 15.17 2.26
N GLU A 178 -8.37 15.72 1.55
CA GLU A 178 -9.77 15.70 1.89
C GLU A 178 -10.55 15.12 0.70
N TYR A 179 -11.25 14.03 0.94
CA TYR A 179 -12.17 13.43 -0.01
C TYR A 179 -13.61 13.70 0.44
N ILE A 180 -14.44 14.13 -0.50
CA ILE A 180 -15.88 14.31 -0.32
C ILE A 180 -16.59 13.64 -1.49
N ARG A 181 -17.48 12.72 -1.22
CA ARG A 181 -18.27 12.02 -2.24
C ARG A 181 -19.13 13.01 -3.05
N PRO A 182 -19.36 12.84 -4.36
CA PRO A 182 -18.94 11.65 -5.09
C PRO A 182 -17.50 11.72 -5.63
N ASN A 183 -16.92 12.89 -5.89
CA ASN A 183 -15.64 13.02 -6.61
C ASN A 183 -14.84 14.28 -6.21
N THR A 184 -15.15 14.93 -5.10
CA THR A 184 -14.38 16.11 -4.69
C THR A 184 -13.14 15.67 -3.96
N PHE A 185 -11.99 16.04 -4.50
CA PHE A 185 -10.69 15.77 -3.94
C PHE A 185 -9.91 17.08 -3.75
N LYS A 186 -9.42 17.31 -2.55
CA LYS A 186 -8.54 18.42 -2.23
C LYS A 186 -7.25 17.88 -1.67
N GLU A 187 -6.15 18.40 -2.13
CA GLU A 187 -4.82 18.05 -1.69
C GLU A 187 -4.08 19.29 -1.22
N LYS A 188 -3.40 19.14 -0.09
CA LYS A 188 -2.41 20.10 0.41
C LYS A 188 -1.10 19.37 0.57
N VAL A 189 -0.15 19.63 -0.31
CA VAL A 189 1.21 19.10 -0.20
C VAL A 189 1.89 19.74 1.01
N LEU A 190 2.36 18.92 1.94
CA LEU A 190 3.04 19.35 3.17
C LEU A 190 4.55 19.35 3.01
N SER A 191 5.09 18.35 2.31
CA SER A 191 6.52 18.18 2.06
C SER A 191 6.76 17.41 0.78
N VAL A 192 7.79 17.81 0.03
CA VAL A 192 8.29 17.06 -1.14
C VAL A 192 9.81 17.06 -1.06
N HIS A 193 10.40 15.89 -1.29
CA HIS A 193 11.82 15.70 -1.53
C HIS A 193 11.99 14.85 -2.79
N SER A 194 12.79 15.32 -3.75
CA SER A 194 13.03 14.60 -5.00
C SER A 194 14.46 14.85 -5.49
N ASP A 195 15.14 13.80 -5.90
CA ASP A 195 16.46 13.87 -6.54
C ASP A 195 16.39 14.32 -8.01
N GLY A 196 15.20 14.46 -8.57
CA GLY A 196 14.94 14.86 -9.95
C GLY A 196 14.08 16.10 -10.09
N LYS A 197 13.83 16.50 -11.35
CA LYS A 197 12.99 17.66 -11.69
C LYS A 197 11.49 17.36 -11.63
N ASP A 198 11.10 16.10 -11.64
CA ASP A 198 9.69 15.69 -11.65
C ASP A 198 9.15 15.66 -10.21
N ASN A 199 8.24 16.60 -9.93
CA ASN A 199 7.59 16.78 -8.64
C ASN A 199 6.14 16.27 -8.62
N ASN A 200 5.73 15.46 -9.60
CA ASN A 200 4.37 14.94 -9.66
C ASN A 200 4.19 13.76 -8.69
N THR A 201 3.93 14.08 -7.44
CA THR A 201 3.79 13.13 -6.33
C THR A 201 2.37 13.08 -5.78
N SER A 202 1.37 13.48 -6.59
CA SER A 202 -0.04 13.49 -6.15
C SER A 202 -0.58 12.08 -5.90
N PRO A 203 -1.22 11.82 -4.74
CA PRO A 203 -1.87 10.55 -4.44
C PRO A 203 -3.17 10.30 -5.22
N ASN A 204 -3.59 11.23 -6.05
CA ASN A 204 -4.89 11.21 -6.75
C ASN A 204 -5.14 9.87 -7.48
N ALA A 205 -4.17 9.38 -8.26
CA ALA A 205 -4.29 8.12 -8.99
C ALA A 205 -4.50 6.91 -8.07
N PHE A 206 -3.93 6.93 -6.87
CA PHE A 206 -4.07 5.86 -5.89
C PHE A 206 -5.41 5.89 -5.16
N ILE A 207 -6.00 7.07 -4.99
CA ILE A 207 -7.28 7.25 -4.31
C ILE A 207 -8.44 6.83 -5.22
N PHE A 208 -8.40 7.20 -6.49
CA PHE A 208 -9.44 6.85 -7.46
C PHE A 208 -9.21 5.50 -8.15
N GLY A 209 -7.98 4.98 -8.14
CA GLY A 209 -7.62 3.67 -8.68
C GLY A 209 -7.93 2.53 -7.73
N SER A 210 -9.19 2.15 -7.58
CA SER A 210 -9.62 1.08 -6.69
C SER A 210 -10.00 -0.19 -7.43
N PHE A 211 -9.62 -1.37 -6.90
CA PHE A 211 -10.08 -2.67 -7.40
C PHE A 211 -11.57 -2.94 -7.16
N TYR A 212 -12.25 -2.08 -6.42
CA TYR A 212 -13.72 -2.10 -6.35
C TYR A 212 -14.39 -1.50 -7.60
N ASN A 213 -13.66 -0.76 -8.44
CA ASN A 213 -14.15 -0.28 -9.72
C ASN A 213 -14.19 -1.44 -10.74
N ASP A 214 -14.99 -1.30 -11.78
CA ASP A 214 -15.08 -2.31 -12.83
C ASP A 214 -13.76 -2.50 -13.59
N GLU A 215 -13.00 -1.42 -13.73
CA GLU A 215 -11.70 -1.39 -14.39
C GLU A 215 -10.73 -0.47 -13.64
N ILE A 216 -9.47 -0.82 -13.65
CA ILE A 216 -8.35 -0.02 -13.13
C ILE A 216 -7.24 0.01 -14.17
N ALA A 217 -6.87 1.19 -14.64
CA ALA A 217 -5.85 1.37 -15.67
C ALA A 217 -6.05 0.41 -16.86
N GLU A 218 -7.27 0.37 -17.44
CA GLU A 218 -7.69 -0.48 -18.56
C GLU A 218 -7.64 -2.00 -18.28
N THR A 219 -7.50 -2.39 -17.02
CA THR A 219 -7.50 -3.78 -16.60
C THR A 219 -8.82 -4.11 -15.91
N VAL A 220 -9.47 -5.19 -16.33
CA VAL A 220 -10.71 -5.64 -15.71
C VAL A 220 -10.45 -6.08 -14.28
N SER A 221 -11.16 -5.48 -13.33
CA SER A 221 -11.01 -5.84 -11.92
C SER A 221 -11.57 -7.24 -11.65
N PRO A 222 -10.90 -8.06 -10.82
CA PRO A 222 -11.49 -9.30 -10.31
C PRO A 222 -12.78 -9.09 -9.51
N LEU A 223 -13.07 -7.87 -9.04
CA LEU A 223 -14.32 -7.49 -8.38
C LEU A 223 -15.33 -6.83 -9.33
N SER A 224 -15.06 -6.79 -10.63
CA SER A 224 -16.02 -6.35 -11.63
C SER A 224 -17.15 -7.40 -11.80
N PRO A 225 -18.39 -6.98 -12.07
CA PRO A 225 -19.46 -7.88 -12.47
C PRO A 225 -19.11 -8.75 -13.69
N LYS A 226 -18.20 -8.28 -14.56
CA LYS A 226 -17.73 -9.01 -15.75
C LYS A 226 -16.64 -10.05 -15.42
N SER A 227 -16.11 -10.08 -14.18
CA SER A 227 -14.89 -10.81 -13.81
C SER A 227 -14.96 -12.31 -14.12
N PHE A 228 -16.12 -12.95 -13.98
CA PHE A 228 -16.27 -14.38 -14.24
C PHE A 228 -16.04 -14.77 -15.72
N SER A 229 -16.16 -13.83 -16.65
CA SER A 229 -15.80 -14.03 -18.06
C SER A 229 -14.30 -13.93 -18.31
N TYR A 230 -13.57 -13.22 -17.46
CA TYR A 230 -12.14 -12.95 -17.60
C TYR A 230 -11.28 -13.85 -16.72
N TYR A 231 -11.79 -14.30 -15.56
CA TYR A 231 -11.01 -15.00 -14.54
C TYR A 231 -11.60 -16.34 -14.16
N LYS A 232 -10.72 -17.24 -13.73
CA LYS A 232 -11.02 -18.41 -12.92
C LYS A 232 -10.60 -18.08 -11.49
N PHE A 233 -11.43 -18.47 -10.53
CA PHE A 233 -11.17 -18.30 -9.11
C PHE A 233 -11.00 -19.67 -8.47
N GLU A 234 -9.97 -19.80 -7.61
CA GLU A 234 -9.70 -21.02 -6.87
C GLU A 234 -9.55 -20.67 -5.39
N TYR A 235 -10.29 -21.37 -4.55
CA TYR A 235 -10.15 -21.24 -3.11
C TYR A 235 -8.83 -21.86 -2.65
N ASP A 236 -8.04 -21.08 -1.92
CA ASP A 236 -6.71 -21.47 -1.47
C ASP A 236 -6.59 -21.44 0.07
N GLY A 237 -7.72 -21.61 0.76
CA GLY A 237 -7.79 -21.68 2.21
C GLY A 237 -8.22 -20.40 2.90
N THR A 238 -8.24 -20.44 4.22
CA THR A 238 -8.62 -19.35 5.11
C THR A 238 -7.62 -19.17 6.24
N PHE A 239 -7.62 -18.00 6.85
CA PHE A 239 -6.85 -17.70 8.06
C PHE A 239 -7.57 -16.66 8.91
N LYS A 240 -7.11 -16.49 10.15
CA LYS A 240 -7.58 -15.42 11.03
C LYS A 240 -6.57 -14.28 11.07
N ASP A 241 -7.03 -13.06 10.81
CA ASP A 241 -6.29 -11.84 11.14
C ASP A 241 -7.08 -11.07 12.22
N ARG A 242 -6.53 -10.99 13.41
CA ARG A 242 -7.22 -10.46 14.59
C ARG A 242 -8.54 -11.20 14.85
N ASN A 243 -9.69 -10.53 14.70
CA ASN A 243 -11.02 -11.12 14.89
C ASN A 243 -11.71 -11.45 13.55
N TYR A 244 -11.03 -11.27 12.43
CA TYR A 244 -11.58 -11.45 11.09
C TYR A 244 -11.17 -12.80 10.51
N GLU A 245 -12.11 -13.50 9.92
CA GLU A 245 -11.83 -14.64 9.07
C GLU A 245 -11.59 -14.13 7.64
N VAL A 246 -10.51 -14.58 7.02
CA VAL A 246 -10.06 -14.09 5.72
C VAL A 246 -9.85 -15.26 4.79
N SER A 247 -10.56 -15.24 3.68
CA SER A 247 -10.42 -16.23 2.60
C SER A 247 -9.37 -15.81 1.60
N ARG A 248 -8.45 -16.71 1.28
CA ARG A 248 -7.44 -16.56 0.23
C ARG A 248 -7.96 -17.17 -1.07
N ILE A 249 -7.95 -16.38 -2.14
CA ILE A 249 -8.46 -16.74 -3.44
C ILE A 249 -7.40 -16.49 -4.51
N LYS A 250 -7.05 -17.52 -5.27
CA LYS A 250 -6.22 -17.39 -6.46
C LYS A 250 -7.06 -16.84 -7.61
N VAL A 251 -6.52 -15.84 -8.29
CA VAL A 251 -7.10 -15.20 -9.47
C VAL A 251 -6.26 -15.56 -10.68
N LYS A 252 -6.83 -16.29 -11.61
CA LYS A 252 -6.16 -16.74 -12.83
C LYS A 252 -6.90 -16.23 -14.06
N PRO A 253 -6.26 -15.55 -15.02
CA PRO A 253 -6.89 -15.19 -16.27
C PRO A 253 -7.37 -16.43 -17.05
N ARG A 254 -8.53 -16.32 -17.70
CA ARG A 254 -9.00 -17.37 -18.63
C ARG A 254 -8.22 -17.39 -19.95
N ALA A 255 -7.72 -16.22 -20.33
CA ALA A 255 -6.83 -16.05 -21.48
C ALA A 255 -5.76 -15.00 -21.14
N ALA A 256 -4.57 -15.12 -21.73
CA ALA A 256 -3.54 -14.10 -21.64
C ALA A 256 -4.01 -12.82 -22.33
N GLY A 257 -3.71 -11.66 -21.74
CA GLY A 257 -4.06 -10.34 -22.27
C GLY A 257 -3.52 -9.23 -21.40
N ASP A 258 -3.44 -8.05 -21.97
CA ASP A 258 -2.93 -6.84 -21.31
C ASP A 258 -3.96 -6.21 -20.35
N ASN A 259 -5.19 -6.70 -20.37
CA ASN A 259 -6.32 -6.18 -19.60
C ASN A 259 -6.75 -7.09 -18.44
N VAL A 260 -5.90 -8.00 -18.02
CA VAL A 260 -6.16 -8.95 -16.94
C VAL A 260 -5.03 -8.98 -15.92
N VAL A 261 -5.33 -9.41 -14.71
CA VAL A 261 -4.36 -9.64 -13.64
C VAL A 261 -4.29 -11.12 -13.29
N SER A 262 -3.18 -11.54 -12.68
CA SER A 262 -3.01 -12.83 -12.03
C SER A 262 -2.44 -12.66 -10.63
N GLY A 263 -2.78 -13.54 -9.70
CA GLY A 263 -2.24 -13.49 -8.35
C GLY A 263 -3.22 -13.95 -7.29
N VAL A 264 -3.24 -13.28 -6.16
CA VAL A 264 -4.10 -13.62 -5.03
C VAL A 264 -4.86 -12.41 -4.51
N ILE A 265 -6.10 -12.65 -4.09
CA ILE A 265 -6.90 -11.69 -3.35
C ILE A 265 -7.36 -12.32 -2.04
N PHE A 266 -7.36 -11.53 -0.99
CA PHE A 266 -7.78 -11.92 0.34
C PHE A 266 -9.05 -11.17 0.68
N ILE A 267 -10.13 -11.91 0.98
CA ILE A 267 -11.46 -11.36 1.27
C ILE A 267 -11.81 -11.62 2.73
N VAL A 268 -12.14 -10.56 3.45
CA VAL A 268 -12.68 -10.64 4.82
C VAL A 268 -14.09 -11.20 4.75
N GLU A 269 -14.33 -12.33 5.40
CA GLU A 269 -15.66 -12.92 5.48
C GLU A 269 -16.60 -12.05 6.32
N ASP A 270 -17.90 -12.20 6.12
CA ASP A 270 -18.98 -11.37 6.69
C ASP A 270 -19.02 -9.92 6.17
N TRP A 271 -17.87 -9.26 6.02
CA TRP A 271 -17.77 -7.92 5.43
C TRP A 271 -17.70 -7.94 3.90
N TRP A 272 -17.20 -9.03 3.32
CA TRP A 272 -16.99 -9.21 1.88
C TRP A 272 -16.16 -8.07 1.27
N THR A 273 -15.16 -7.62 2.04
CA THR A 273 -14.24 -6.54 1.69
C THR A 273 -12.85 -7.10 1.36
N ILE A 274 -12.07 -6.36 0.62
CA ILE A 274 -10.66 -6.69 0.40
C ILE A 274 -9.93 -6.54 1.75
N HIS A 275 -9.20 -7.58 2.16
CA HIS A 275 -8.19 -7.51 3.21
C HIS A 275 -6.86 -7.07 2.62
N SER A 276 -6.44 -7.74 1.56
CA SER A 276 -5.22 -7.42 0.82
C SER A 276 -5.25 -8.09 -0.56
N LEU A 277 -4.33 -7.69 -1.43
CA LEU A 277 -4.13 -8.32 -2.73
C LEU A 277 -2.67 -8.24 -3.17
N ASP A 278 -2.27 -9.20 -4.00
CA ASP A 278 -0.97 -9.25 -4.68
C ASP A 278 -1.22 -9.70 -6.12
N PHE A 279 -1.21 -8.74 -7.04
CA PHE A 279 -1.51 -8.99 -8.44
C PHE A 279 -0.34 -8.64 -9.35
N ASN A 280 -0.22 -9.42 -10.40
CA ASN A 280 0.70 -9.18 -11.49
C ASN A 280 -0.08 -8.96 -12.79
N THR A 281 0.37 -8.04 -13.60
CA THR A 281 -0.10 -7.83 -14.98
C THR A 281 1.07 -7.46 -15.88
N THR A 282 0.90 -7.63 -17.18
CA THR A 282 1.90 -7.23 -18.16
C THR A 282 1.22 -6.38 -19.23
N LYS A 283 1.72 -5.18 -19.48
CA LYS A 283 1.22 -4.28 -20.52
C LYS A 283 2.36 -3.88 -21.42
N LEU A 284 2.23 -4.07 -22.73
CA LEU A 284 3.27 -3.74 -23.71
C LEU A 284 4.67 -4.29 -23.36
N GLY A 285 4.73 -5.47 -22.74
CA GLY A 285 5.99 -6.09 -22.30
C GLY A 285 6.52 -5.60 -20.95
N ILE A 286 5.90 -4.59 -20.35
CA ILE A 286 6.21 -4.09 -19.00
C ILE A 286 5.46 -4.92 -17.97
N LYS A 287 6.19 -5.40 -16.96
CA LYS A 287 5.62 -6.15 -15.83
C LYS A 287 5.28 -5.22 -14.70
N PHE A 288 4.08 -5.35 -14.18
CA PHE A 288 3.59 -4.62 -13.02
C PHE A 288 3.26 -5.61 -11.91
N ASN A 289 3.74 -5.34 -10.70
CA ASN A 289 3.27 -6.00 -9.49
C ASN A 289 2.56 -4.98 -8.61
N ILE A 290 1.35 -5.29 -8.18
CA ILE A 290 0.47 -4.40 -7.43
C ILE A 290 0.12 -5.12 -6.13
N LYS A 291 0.52 -4.53 -5.00
CA LYS A 291 0.12 -4.99 -3.67
C LYS A 291 -0.67 -3.89 -2.96
N GLN A 292 -1.76 -4.29 -2.35
CA GLN A 292 -2.57 -3.38 -1.54
C GLN A 292 -2.93 -4.06 -0.21
N VAL A 293 -2.94 -3.29 0.86
CA VAL A 293 -3.40 -3.71 2.18
C VAL A 293 -4.51 -2.79 2.61
N TYR A 294 -5.58 -3.37 3.13
CA TYR A 294 -6.72 -2.66 3.69
C TYR A 294 -6.79 -2.91 5.20
N ALA A 295 -7.34 -1.96 5.92
CA ALA A 295 -7.59 -2.10 7.35
C ALA A 295 -8.90 -1.41 7.74
N PRO A 296 -9.56 -1.85 8.82
CA PRO A 296 -10.68 -1.14 9.38
C PRO A 296 -10.20 0.16 10.00
N VAL A 297 -10.84 1.27 9.62
CA VAL A 297 -10.63 2.60 10.18
C VAL A 297 -11.80 2.91 11.08
N GLU A 298 -11.53 3.27 12.34
CA GLU A 298 -12.54 3.54 13.38
C GLU A 298 -13.58 2.42 13.54
N ASP A 299 -13.21 1.17 13.24
CA ASP A 299 -14.09 0.00 13.25
C ASP A 299 -15.38 0.15 12.39
N LYS A 300 -15.37 1.08 11.44
CA LYS A 300 -16.56 1.41 10.61
C LYS A 300 -16.36 1.16 9.13
N ALA A 301 -15.16 1.39 8.62
CA ALA A 301 -14.90 1.34 7.19
C ALA A 301 -13.56 0.66 6.89
N TRP A 302 -13.53 -0.23 5.89
CA TRP A 302 -12.29 -0.81 5.40
C TRP A 302 -11.71 0.10 4.32
N MET A 303 -10.52 0.65 4.60
CA MET A 303 -9.84 1.59 3.73
C MET A 303 -8.47 1.04 3.31
N PRO A 304 -8.01 1.37 2.10
CA PRO A 304 -6.63 1.05 1.72
C PRO A 304 -5.67 1.87 2.59
N VAL A 305 -4.77 1.17 3.27
CA VAL A 305 -3.74 1.78 4.14
C VAL A 305 -2.34 1.68 3.55
N SER A 306 -2.17 0.84 2.52
CA SER A 306 -0.90 0.70 1.81
C SER A 306 -1.12 0.31 0.36
N HIS A 307 -0.39 0.99 -0.53
CA HIS A 307 -0.28 0.64 -1.94
C HIS A 307 1.19 0.51 -2.31
N ARG A 308 1.53 -0.58 -2.99
CA ARG A 308 2.86 -0.78 -3.56
C ARG A 308 2.73 -1.12 -5.04
N PHE A 309 3.44 -0.37 -5.87
CA PHE A 309 3.57 -0.65 -7.29
C PHE A 309 5.03 -0.92 -7.60
N LYS A 310 5.31 -2.04 -8.24
CA LYS A 310 6.61 -2.35 -8.81
C LYS A 310 6.45 -2.46 -10.32
N VAL A 311 7.36 -1.82 -11.04
CA VAL A 311 7.38 -1.81 -12.50
C VAL A 311 8.75 -2.29 -12.92
N ASP A 312 8.80 -3.32 -13.75
CA ASP A 312 10.04 -3.84 -14.33
C ASP A 312 9.80 -4.05 -15.83
N GLY A 313 10.65 -3.54 -16.67
CA GLY A 313 10.47 -3.76 -18.10
C GLY A 313 11.54 -3.20 -19.00
N LYS A 314 11.40 -3.57 -20.28
CA LYS A 314 12.20 -3.02 -21.35
C LYS A 314 11.29 -2.56 -22.48
N VAL A 315 11.35 -1.27 -22.80
CA VAL A 315 10.52 -0.65 -23.85
C VAL A 315 11.38 0.25 -24.70
N PHE A 316 11.31 0.06 -26.02
CA PHE A 316 12.10 0.83 -27.00
C PHE A 316 13.60 0.92 -26.68
N GLY A 317 14.17 -0.12 -26.02
CA GLY A 317 15.56 -0.16 -25.61
C GLY A 317 15.87 0.50 -24.27
N PHE A 318 14.89 1.09 -23.60
CA PHE A 318 15.00 1.55 -22.20
C PHE A 318 14.69 0.38 -21.27
N GLU A 319 15.56 0.14 -20.29
CA GLU A 319 15.39 -0.88 -19.25
C GLU A 319 15.35 -0.21 -17.86
N PHE A 320 14.33 -0.51 -17.07
CA PHE A 320 14.09 0.07 -15.74
C PHE A 320 13.58 -0.97 -14.77
#